data_0d849a04f96ca8f70950b9ab76df2cd2
#
_entry.id   0d849a04f96ca8f70950b9ab76df2cd2
#
_cell.length_a   1.000
_cell.length_b   1.000
_cell.length_c   1.000
_cell.angle_alpha   90.00
_cell.angle_beta   90.00
_cell.angle_gamma   90.00
#
_symmetry.space_group_name_H-M   'P 1'
#
loop_
_entity.id
_entity.type
_entity.pdbx_description
1 polymer ?
#
loop_
_entity_poly.entity_id
_entity_poly.type
_entity_poly.pdbx_seq_one_letter_code
_entity_poly.pdbx_strand_id
1 'polypeptide(L)'
;AAAPSNARVQLDLKESCMRLSDACIRNFAGLAARCAGGLILSGEDWQAVSALGARVPGLELGFDPCELPEVPLLHKAADFAAFVRLTLATAPMAAMIYLHYPLILASLDAGFDIVAAFHDAGRRVDAWTLDPSMPGFAASLRRLVACRVDQITTNDAIGVQSAWEKMGAGRG
;
A
#
# COMPACT_ATOMS: atom_id res chain seq x y z
N ALA A 1 -20.60 6.92 -16.58
CA ALA A 1 -19.99 5.65 -16.96
C ALA A 1 -19.91 4.79 -15.71
N ALA A 2 -20.34 3.52 -15.78
CA ALA A 2 -20.16 2.59 -14.68
C ALA A 2 -18.65 2.31 -14.53
N ALA A 3 -18.16 2.29 -13.29
CA ALA A 3 -16.78 1.84 -13.02
C ALA A 3 -16.62 0.41 -13.55
N PRO A 4 -15.42 0.01 -14.05
CA PRO A 4 -15.18 -1.36 -14.45
C PRO A 4 -15.48 -2.29 -13.26
N SER A 5 -15.98 -3.50 -13.54
CA SER A 5 -16.48 -4.44 -12.54
C SER A 5 -15.44 -4.89 -11.49
N ASN A 6 -14.16 -4.57 -11.71
CA ASN A 6 -13.03 -4.87 -10.83
C ASN A 6 -12.40 -3.61 -10.18
N ALA A 7 -13.00 -2.43 -10.35
CA ALA A 7 -12.52 -1.21 -9.70
C ALA A 7 -12.76 -1.30 -8.18
N ARG A 8 -11.77 -0.86 -7.43
CA ARG A 8 -11.83 -0.76 -5.96
C ARG A 8 -11.68 0.69 -5.55
N VAL A 9 -12.27 1.04 -4.42
CA VAL A 9 -12.11 2.34 -3.77
C VAL A 9 -11.27 2.14 -2.53
N GLN A 10 -10.14 2.82 -2.47
CA GLN A 10 -9.34 2.90 -1.25
C GLN A 10 -9.81 4.08 -0.41
N LEU A 11 -10.09 3.80 0.85
CA LEU A 11 -10.31 4.81 1.90
C LEU A 11 -9.06 4.87 2.77
N ASP A 12 -8.32 5.95 2.65
CA ASP A 12 -7.11 6.20 3.43
C ASP A 12 -7.47 6.96 4.70
N LEU A 13 -7.45 6.26 5.85
CA LEU A 13 -7.80 6.79 7.15
C LEU A 13 -6.64 7.62 7.72
N LYS A 14 -6.89 8.90 7.95
CA LYS A 14 -5.91 9.84 8.53
C LYS A 14 -6.16 10.14 10.01
N GLU A 15 -7.13 9.47 10.63
CA GLU A 15 -7.45 9.64 12.05
C GLU A 15 -6.90 8.51 12.90
N SER A 16 -6.46 8.86 14.12
CA SER A 16 -6.01 7.88 15.10
C SER A 16 -7.17 7.20 15.80
N CYS A 17 -6.91 6.00 16.34
CA CYS A 17 -7.88 5.23 17.14
C CYS A 17 -8.44 6.03 18.32
N MET A 18 -7.64 6.90 18.93
CA MET A 18 -8.04 7.75 20.05
C MET A 18 -9.15 8.74 19.70
N ARG A 19 -9.37 9.04 18.42
CA ARG A 19 -10.41 9.95 17.93
C ARG A 19 -11.66 9.23 17.43
N LEU A 20 -11.64 7.91 17.34
CA LEU A 20 -12.77 7.12 16.86
C LEU A 20 -13.77 6.90 18.01
N SER A 21 -14.89 7.60 17.97
CA SER A 21 -16.02 7.30 18.84
C SER A 21 -16.80 6.07 18.36
N ASP A 22 -17.53 5.42 19.27
CA ASP A 22 -18.45 4.33 18.91
C ASP A 22 -19.47 4.75 17.84
N ALA A 23 -19.89 6.02 17.85
CA ALA A 23 -20.79 6.54 16.83
C ALA A 23 -20.14 6.59 15.45
N CYS A 24 -18.87 7.03 15.36
CA CYS A 24 -18.12 7.01 14.11
C CYS A 24 -17.98 5.58 13.57
N ILE A 25 -17.62 4.63 14.44
CA ILE A 25 -17.45 3.22 14.06
C ILE A 25 -18.77 2.62 13.54
N ARG A 26 -19.89 2.87 14.24
CA ARG A 26 -21.23 2.41 13.79
C ARG A 26 -21.64 3.03 12.44
N ASN A 27 -21.45 4.34 12.29
CA ASN A 27 -21.80 5.04 11.05
C ASN A 27 -20.96 4.53 9.87
N PHE A 28 -19.64 4.38 10.05
CA PHE A 28 -18.77 3.79 9.05
C PHE A 28 -19.25 2.39 8.65
N ALA A 29 -19.53 1.53 9.62
CA ALA A 29 -19.98 0.16 9.37
C ALA A 29 -21.27 0.13 8.54
N GLY A 30 -22.25 0.99 8.87
CA GLY A 30 -23.52 1.09 8.13
C GLY A 30 -23.35 1.53 6.67
N LEU A 31 -22.38 2.40 6.39
CA LEU A 31 -22.07 2.86 5.03
C LEU A 31 -21.24 1.83 4.26
N ALA A 32 -20.16 1.35 4.87
CA ALA A 32 -19.19 0.46 4.23
C ALA A 32 -19.76 -0.93 3.92
N ALA A 33 -20.66 -1.46 4.75
CA ALA A 33 -21.32 -2.74 4.52
C ALA A 33 -22.04 -2.85 3.17
N ARG A 34 -22.47 -1.69 2.61
CA ARG A 34 -23.17 -1.64 1.30
C ARG A 34 -22.23 -1.81 0.10
N CYS A 35 -20.92 -1.67 0.27
CA CYS A 35 -19.91 -1.71 -0.79
C CYS A 35 -18.62 -2.43 -0.39
N ALA A 36 -18.64 -3.25 0.66
CA ALA A 36 -17.44 -3.89 1.23
C ALA A 36 -16.60 -4.66 0.21
N GLY A 37 -17.23 -5.37 -0.74
CA GLY A 37 -16.52 -6.15 -1.77
C GLY A 37 -15.72 -5.30 -2.78
N GLY A 38 -15.98 -3.98 -2.86
CA GLY A 38 -15.25 -3.05 -3.72
C GLY A 38 -14.42 -2.02 -2.95
N LEU A 39 -14.24 -2.22 -1.64
CA LEU A 39 -13.63 -1.25 -0.75
C LEU A 39 -12.40 -1.85 -0.06
N ILE A 40 -11.35 -1.04 0.07
CA ILE A 40 -10.22 -1.29 0.95
C ILE A 40 -10.07 -0.11 1.92
N LEU A 41 -9.93 -0.40 3.20
CA LEU A 41 -9.64 0.59 4.24
C LEU A 41 -8.17 0.49 4.62
N SER A 42 -7.43 1.58 4.49
CA SER A 42 -6.00 1.65 4.85
C SER A 42 -5.73 2.81 5.79
N GLY A 43 -4.56 2.81 6.40
CA GLY A 43 -4.07 3.91 7.23
C GLY A 43 -2.80 3.54 7.99
N GLU A 44 -2.22 4.53 8.64
CA GLU A 44 -1.00 4.43 9.45
C GLU A 44 -1.28 3.89 10.86
N ASP A 45 -2.44 4.20 11.43
CA ASP A 45 -2.88 3.67 12.72
C ASP A 45 -3.64 2.36 12.53
N TRP A 46 -2.90 1.24 12.67
CA TRP A 46 -3.51 -0.08 12.53
C TRP A 46 -4.64 -0.35 13.54
N GLN A 47 -4.58 0.23 14.74
CA GLN A 47 -5.66 0.06 15.73
C GLN A 47 -6.95 0.70 15.22
N ALA A 48 -6.86 1.88 14.61
CA ALA A 48 -7.99 2.56 13.99
C ALA A 48 -8.57 1.76 12.81
N VAL A 49 -7.70 1.31 11.89
CA VAL A 49 -8.08 0.51 10.72
C VAL A 49 -8.76 -0.78 11.14
N SER A 50 -8.17 -1.52 12.08
CA SER A 50 -8.71 -2.79 12.55
C SER A 50 -10.03 -2.63 13.33
N ALA A 51 -10.17 -1.56 14.14
CA ALA A 51 -11.42 -1.28 14.88
C ALA A 51 -12.60 -1.00 13.94
N LEU A 52 -12.37 -0.27 12.85
CA LEU A 52 -13.37 -0.03 11.81
C LEU A 52 -13.65 -1.31 11.01
N GLY A 53 -12.60 -2.02 10.59
CA GLY A 53 -12.70 -3.24 9.79
C GLY A 53 -13.43 -4.37 10.49
N ALA A 54 -13.25 -4.52 11.80
CA ALA A 54 -13.92 -5.53 12.61
C ALA A 54 -15.47 -5.45 12.57
N ARG A 55 -16.02 -4.31 12.17
CA ARG A 55 -17.47 -4.08 12.05
C ARG A 55 -18.03 -4.30 10.66
N VAL A 56 -17.17 -4.58 9.66
CA VAL A 56 -17.58 -4.72 8.25
C VAL A 56 -17.05 -6.04 7.69
N PRO A 57 -17.80 -7.13 7.79
CA PRO A 57 -17.39 -8.42 7.25
C PRO A 57 -17.04 -8.33 5.76
N GLY A 58 -15.90 -8.89 5.36
CA GLY A 58 -15.42 -8.86 3.97
C GLY A 58 -14.76 -7.57 3.52
N LEU A 59 -14.64 -6.56 4.40
CA LEU A 59 -13.83 -5.38 4.10
C LEU A 59 -12.35 -5.76 4.06
N GLU A 60 -11.69 -5.40 2.99
CA GLU A 60 -10.25 -5.58 2.86
C GLU A 60 -9.51 -4.48 3.63
N LEU A 61 -8.45 -4.86 4.35
CA LEU A 61 -7.68 -3.93 5.17
C LEU A 61 -6.27 -3.76 4.62
N GLY A 62 -5.76 -2.54 4.70
CA GLY A 62 -4.40 -2.19 4.34
C GLY A 62 -3.69 -1.44 5.46
N PHE A 63 -2.37 -1.54 5.51
CA PHE A 63 -1.55 -0.87 6.51
C PHE A 63 -0.41 -0.11 5.84
N ASP A 64 -0.20 1.13 6.28
CA ASP A 64 0.94 1.96 5.92
C ASP A 64 1.92 2.03 7.11
N PRO A 65 3.06 1.32 7.04
CA PRO A 65 4.05 1.31 8.12
C PRO A 65 5.11 2.42 7.97
N CYS A 66 4.98 3.35 7.00
CA CYS A 66 6.06 4.27 6.67
C CYS A 66 6.32 5.35 7.72
N GLU A 67 5.37 5.56 8.64
CA GLU A 67 5.54 6.46 9.80
C GLU A 67 6.09 5.74 11.06
N LEU A 68 6.39 4.45 10.97
CA LEU A 68 7.01 3.74 12.09
C LEU A 68 8.40 4.31 12.41
N PRO A 69 8.77 4.40 13.72
CA PRO A 69 10.05 4.98 14.15
C PRO A 69 11.28 4.25 13.60
N GLU A 70 11.13 3.01 13.17
CA GLU A 70 12.20 2.19 12.59
C GLU A 70 12.59 2.61 11.18
N VAL A 71 11.69 3.25 10.43
CA VAL A 71 11.90 3.57 9.00
C VAL A 71 13.19 4.36 8.75
N PRO A 72 13.52 5.43 9.51
CA PRO A 72 14.78 6.16 9.32
C PRO A 72 16.04 5.34 9.61
N LEU A 73 15.92 4.18 10.24
CA LEU A 73 17.03 3.32 10.65
C LEU A 73 17.30 2.17 9.65
N LEU A 74 16.54 2.10 8.56
CA LEU A 74 16.64 1.02 7.57
C LEU A 74 17.76 1.29 6.57
N HIS A 75 18.90 0.62 6.74
CA HIS A 75 20.09 0.86 5.92
C HIS A 75 20.64 -0.40 5.25
N LYS A 76 20.39 -1.57 5.79
CA LYS A 76 20.92 -2.85 5.29
C LYS A 76 19.86 -3.94 5.25
N ALA A 77 20.09 -4.99 4.50
CA ALA A 77 19.16 -6.10 4.30
C ALA A 77 18.52 -6.63 5.60
N ALA A 78 19.33 -6.76 6.67
CA ALA A 78 18.84 -7.26 7.95
C ALA A 78 17.80 -6.32 8.62
N ASP A 79 17.95 -5.00 8.43
CA ASP A 79 17.04 -4.00 8.97
C ASP A 79 15.70 -4.09 8.26
N PHE A 80 15.70 -4.18 6.90
CA PHE A 80 14.48 -4.38 6.11
C PHE A 80 13.78 -5.70 6.44
N ALA A 81 14.53 -6.78 6.67
CA ALA A 81 13.96 -8.05 7.11
C ALA A 81 13.32 -7.95 8.49
N ALA A 82 13.91 -7.19 9.41
CA ALA A 82 13.32 -6.92 10.73
C ALA A 82 12.05 -6.06 10.62
N PHE A 83 12.07 -5.03 9.76
CA PHE A 83 10.93 -4.17 9.48
C PHE A 83 9.74 -4.95 8.90
N VAL A 84 9.96 -5.88 7.96
CA VAL A 84 8.89 -6.76 7.44
C VAL A 84 8.26 -7.56 8.58
N ARG A 85 9.08 -8.18 9.46
CA ARG A 85 8.53 -8.93 10.60
C ARG A 85 7.73 -8.05 11.55
N LEU A 86 8.21 -6.84 11.85
CA LEU A 86 7.51 -5.89 12.69
C LEU A 86 6.17 -5.49 12.06
N THR A 87 6.15 -5.14 10.78
CA THR A 87 4.95 -4.77 10.03
C THR A 87 3.90 -5.89 10.07
N LEU A 88 4.31 -7.13 9.81
CA LEU A 88 3.42 -8.29 9.85
C LEU A 88 2.88 -8.56 11.26
N ALA A 89 3.69 -8.36 12.30
CA ALA A 89 3.27 -8.51 13.69
C ALA A 89 2.31 -7.39 14.11
N THR A 90 2.53 -6.17 13.64
CA THR A 90 1.67 -5.00 13.93
C THR A 90 0.31 -5.12 13.23
N ALA A 91 0.30 -5.56 11.98
CA ALA A 91 -0.91 -5.61 11.15
C ALA A 91 -1.15 -7.02 10.57
N PRO A 92 -1.46 -8.02 11.41
CA PRO A 92 -1.55 -9.42 10.99
C PRO A 92 -2.70 -9.69 10.02
N MET A 93 -3.69 -8.82 9.96
CA MET A 93 -4.87 -8.96 9.08
C MET A 93 -4.79 -8.05 7.84
N ALA A 94 -3.73 -7.26 7.67
CA ALA A 94 -3.59 -6.41 6.50
C ALA A 94 -3.39 -7.28 5.24
N ALA A 95 -4.21 -7.09 4.23
CA ALA A 95 -4.09 -7.75 2.93
C ALA A 95 -3.18 -6.99 1.97
N MET A 96 -3.05 -5.67 2.15
CA MET A 96 -2.21 -4.78 1.38
C MET A 96 -1.29 -3.99 2.31
N ILE A 97 -0.01 -3.90 1.97
CA ILE A 97 0.96 -3.04 2.64
C ILE A 97 1.28 -1.87 1.71
N TYR A 98 1.13 -0.66 2.23
CA TYR A 98 1.37 0.58 1.50
C TYR A 98 2.77 1.08 1.84
N LEU A 99 3.68 1.10 0.87
CA LEU A 99 5.06 1.51 1.08
C LEU A 99 5.41 2.75 0.24
N HIS A 100 6.07 3.70 0.86
CA HIS A 100 6.69 4.80 0.13
C HIS A 100 7.71 4.23 -0.87
N TYR A 101 7.55 4.51 -2.18
CA TYR A 101 8.36 3.86 -3.22
C TYR A 101 9.89 3.99 -3.03
N PRO A 102 10.43 5.10 -2.51
CA PRO A 102 11.86 5.20 -2.21
C PRO A 102 12.33 4.16 -1.18
N LEU A 103 11.47 3.77 -0.22
CA LEU A 103 11.78 2.72 0.75
C LEU A 103 11.95 1.36 0.05
N ILE A 104 11.08 1.04 -0.91
CA ILE A 104 11.21 -0.16 -1.74
C ILE A 104 12.53 -0.13 -2.50
N LEU A 105 12.85 1.00 -3.15
CA LEU A 105 14.10 1.13 -3.91
C LEU A 105 15.33 1.02 -3.01
N ALA A 106 15.30 1.62 -1.82
CA ALA A 106 16.38 1.52 -0.84
C ALA A 106 16.60 0.07 -0.36
N SER A 107 15.52 -0.69 -0.16
CA SER A 107 15.64 -2.11 0.20
C SER A 107 16.33 -2.93 -0.89
N LEU A 108 15.97 -2.68 -2.17
CA LEU A 108 16.62 -3.33 -3.32
C LEU A 108 18.11 -2.95 -3.43
N ASP A 109 18.45 -1.69 -3.17
CA ASP A 109 19.84 -1.22 -3.15
C ASP A 109 20.66 -1.83 -2.00
N ALA A 110 19.99 -2.17 -0.89
CA ALA A 110 20.56 -2.91 0.23
C ALA A 110 20.64 -4.44 -0.02
N GLY A 111 20.22 -4.92 -1.18
CA GLY A 111 20.21 -6.34 -1.55
C GLY A 111 19.05 -7.14 -0.92
N PHE A 112 17.94 -6.46 -0.57
CA PHE A 112 16.76 -7.09 0.02
C PHE A 112 15.50 -6.76 -0.81
N ASP A 113 14.82 -7.79 -1.31
CA ASP A 113 13.54 -7.61 -2.00
C ASP A 113 12.39 -7.60 -0.96
N ILE A 114 12.04 -6.39 -0.50
CA ILE A 114 10.99 -6.19 0.49
C ILE A 114 9.61 -6.61 -0.06
N VAL A 115 9.38 -6.45 -1.36
CA VAL A 115 8.12 -6.84 -2.01
C VAL A 115 7.96 -8.35 -1.99
N ALA A 116 9.00 -9.09 -2.40
CA ALA A 116 9.00 -10.56 -2.33
C ALA A 116 8.77 -11.04 -0.89
N ALA A 117 9.39 -10.40 0.11
CA ALA A 117 9.23 -10.78 1.51
C ALA A 117 7.77 -10.60 2.01
N PHE A 118 7.05 -9.57 1.56
CA PHE A 118 5.63 -9.42 1.86
C PHE A 118 4.78 -10.42 1.07
N HIS A 119 5.10 -10.71 -0.19
CA HIS A 119 4.43 -11.72 -1.00
C HIS A 119 4.55 -13.12 -0.37
N ASP A 120 5.72 -13.49 0.14
CA ASP A 120 5.95 -14.76 0.84
C ASP A 120 5.06 -14.91 2.08
N ALA A 121 4.71 -13.77 2.71
CA ALA A 121 3.74 -13.71 3.81
C ALA A 121 2.27 -13.58 3.34
N GLY A 122 2.01 -13.68 2.05
CA GLY A 122 0.66 -13.56 1.47
C GLY A 122 0.08 -12.15 1.48
N ARG A 123 0.94 -11.12 1.47
CA ARG A 123 0.52 -9.71 1.44
C ARG A 123 0.82 -9.11 0.07
N ARG A 124 -0.08 -8.25 -0.41
CA ARG A 124 0.16 -7.41 -1.59
C ARG A 124 0.87 -6.12 -1.17
N VAL A 125 1.53 -5.49 -2.12
CA VAL A 125 2.29 -4.25 -1.89
C VAL A 125 1.86 -3.17 -2.86
N ASP A 126 1.48 -2.01 -2.32
CA ASP A 126 1.35 -0.75 -3.05
C ASP A 126 2.61 0.10 -2.91
N ALA A 127 3.03 0.72 -3.99
CA ALA A 127 4.13 1.69 -4.02
C ALA A 127 3.58 3.12 -4.21
N TRP A 128 3.64 3.97 -3.18
CA TRP A 128 3.11 5.35 -3.22
C TRP A 128 4.23 6.38 -3.01
N THR A 129 4.11 7.61 -3.43
CA THR A 129 3.41 8.10 -4.62
C THR A 129 4.45 8.30 -5.69
N LEU A 130 4.25 7.73 -6.87
CA LEU A 130 5.17 7.87 -8.00
C LEU A 130 4.48 8.61 -9.15
N ASP A 131 4.90 9.83 -9.43
CA ASP A 131 4.34 10.66 -10.49
C ASP A 131 5.30 10.84 -11.68
N PRO A 132 4.80 10.93 -12.91
CA PRO A 132 5.61 11.12 -14.12
C PRO A 132 6.49 12.36 -14.11
N SER A 133 6.12 13.39 -13.36
CA SER A 133 6.88 14.64 -13.21
C SER A 133 8.10 14.50 -12.31
N MET A 134 8.23 13.41 -11.57
CA MET A 134 9.32 13.23 -10.60
C MET A 134 10.66 12.90 -11.29
N PRO A 135 11.78 13.44 -10.80
CA PRO A 135 13.11 13.07 -11.29
C PRO A 135 13.33 11.56 -11.18
N GLY A 136 13.85 10.94 -12.24
CA GLY A 136 14.13 9.50 -12.24
C GLY A 136 12.90 8.59 -12.36
N PHE A 137 11.72 9.14 -12.58
CA PHE A 137 10.45 8.41 -12.69
C PHE A 137 10.56 7.12 -13.52
N ALA A 138 11.10 7.19 -14.75
CA ALA A 138 11.17 6.03 -15.64
C ALA A 138 12.07 4.90 -15.09
N ALA A 139 13.14 5.25 -14.38
CA ALA A 139 14.03 4.27 -13.73
C ALA A 139 13.33 3.64 -12.51
N SER A 140 12.68 4.45 -11.69
CA SER A 140 11.90 4.00 -10.53
C SER A 140 10.77 3.06 -10.96
N LEU A 141 9.98 3.46 -11.97
CA LEU A 141 8.88 2.65 -12.49
C LEU A 141 9.35 1.27 -12.96
N ARG A 142 10.47 1.21 -13.73
CA ARG A 142 11.04 -0.08 -14.18
C ARG A 142 11.42 -0.98 -13.00
N ARG A 143 12.05 -0.42 -11.97
CA ARG A 143 12.47 -1.19 -10.78
C ARG A 143 11.27 -1.70 -9.98
N LEU A 144 10.24 -0.87 -9.78
CA LEU A 144 9.03 -1.26 -9.08
C LEU A 144 8.28 -2.37 -9.81
N VAL A 145 8.16 -2.27 -11.14
CA VAL A 145 7.55 -3.34 -11.94
C VAL A 145 8.42 -4.61 -11.93
N ALA A 146 9.74 -4.48 -11.96
CA ALA A 146 10.65 -5.63 -11.90
C ALA A 146 10.57 -6.39 -10.57
N CYS A 147 10.39 -5.71 -9.43
CA CYS A 147 10.15 -6.34 -8.13
C CYS A 147 8.67 -6.72 -7.89
N ARG A 148 7.81 -6.51 -8.90
CA ARG A 148 6.41 -6.98 -8.93
C ARG A 148 5.51 -6.35 -7.87
N VAL A 149 5.61 -5.04 -7.63
CA VAL A 149 4.59 -4.35 -6.83
C VAL A 149 3.20 -4.59 -7.44
N ASP A 150 2.20 -4.80 -6.60
CA ASP A 150 0.82 -5.11 -7.05
C ASP A 150 0.07 -3.86 -7.50
N GLN A 151 0.44 -2.72 -6.96
CA GLN A 151 -0.19 -1.43 -7.22
C GLN A 151 0.86 -0.31 -7.18
N ILE A 152 0.62 0.73 -7.96
CA ILE A 152 1.37 2.00 -7.88
C ILE A 152 0.36 3.12 -7.67
N THR A 153 0.47 3.82 -6.55
CA THR A 153 -0.32 5.03 -6.30
C THR A 153 0.35 6.22 -6.97
N THR A 154 -0.44 6.98 -7.73
CA THR A 154 0.00 8.16 -8.50
C THR A 154 -1.12 9.18 -8.62
N ASN A 155 -0.76 10.46 -8.77
CA ASN A 155 -1.71 11.53 -9.09
C ASN A 155 -2.01 11.63 -10.60
N ASP A 156 -1.22 10.92 -11.44
CA ASP A 156 -1.39 10.90 -12.92
C ASP A 156 -1.34 9.46 -13.46
N ALA A 157 -2.42 8.72 -13.29
CA ALA A 157 -2.51 7.34 -13.74
C ALA A 157 -2.38 7.20 -15.27
N ILE A 158 -2.88 8.17 -16.04
CA ILE A 158 -2.77 8.19 -17.51
C ILE A 158 -1.32 8.38 -17.94
N GLY A 159 -0.60 9.29 -17.29
CA GLY A 159 0.81 9.54 -17.55
C GLY A 159 1.69 8.33 -17.22
N VAL A 160 1.45 7.65 -16.09
CA VAL A 160 2.15 6.42 -15.73
C VAL A 160 1.88 5.31 -16.75
N GLN A 161 0.62 5.09 -17.11
CA GLN A 161 0.23 4.07 -18.11
C GLN A 161 0.90 4.35 -19.46
N SER A 162 0.82 5.58 -19.95
CA SER A 162 1.43 5.98 -21.23
C SER A 162 2.96 5.80 -21.23
N ALA A 163 3.61 6.11 -20.12
CA ALA A 163 5.05 5.91 -19.97
C ALA A 163 5.43 4.43 -19.98
N TRP A 164 4.65 3.59 -19.29
CA TRP A 164 4.85 2.14 -19.28
C TRP A 164 4.71 1.51 -20.67
N GLU A 165 3.66 1.88 -21.41
CA GLU A 165 3.43 1.41 -22.78
C GLU A 165 4.59 1.76 -23.73
N LYS A 166 5.09 3.01 -23.66
CA LYS A 166 6.26 3.46 -24.44
C LYS A 166 7.52 2.67 -24.08
N MET A 167 7.72 2.32 -22.82
CA MET A 167 8.87 1.51 -22.39
C MET A 167 8.77 0.05 -22.86
N GLY A 168 7.55 -0.50 -22.99
CA GLY A 168 7.27 -1.83 -23.52
C GLY A 168 7.47 -1.89 -25.05
N ALA A 169 7.01 -0.88 -25.78
CA ALA A 169 7.13 -0.80 -27.25
C ALA A 169 8.59 -0.70 -27.76
N GLY A 170 9.52 -0.27 -26.91
CA GLY A 170 10.95 -0.19 -27.27
C GLY A 170 11.74 -1.51 -27.12
N ARG A 171 11.08 -2.63 -26.82
CA ARG A 171 11.69 -3.96 -26.64
C ARG A 171 11.35 -4.96 -27.76
N GLY A 172 10.79 -4.47 -28.90
CA GLY A 172 10.51 -5.25 -30.09
C GLY A 172 11.65 -5.21 -31.11
#